data_027918ca9141b3a1e466ea5784022829
#
_entry.id   027918ca9141b3a1e466ea5784022829
#
_cell.length_a   1.000
_cell.length_b   1.000
_cell.length_c   1.000
_cell.angle_alpha   90.00
_cell.angle_beta   90.00
_cell.angle_gamma   90.00
#
_symmetry.space_group_name_H-M   'P 1'
#
loop_
_entity.id
_entity.type
_entity.pdbx_description
1 polymer ?
#
loop_
_entity_poly.entity_id
_entity_poly.type
_entity_poly.pdbx_seq_one_letter_code
_entity_poly.pdbx_strand_id
1 'polypeptide(L)'
;TVLAEKMLENLHSTHSSLIVNFSSATTSNSCQEIIEGSMEKRSKDKYGPPGGKQLVCFVDDFNMPRKDLFGSQPPLEILRQWVDYGGWYDRGRCLWRFIQDMQLMVSMGPPGGGRAVISERIQSRFNMINFTQSADQETNF
;
A
#
# COMPACT_ATOMS: atom_id res chain seq x y z
N THR A 1 5.71 -12.43 -0.76
CA THR A 1 5.81 -11.59 -1.98
C THR A 1 5.48 -12.40 -3.22
N VAL A 2 6.19 -13.48 -3.47
CA VAL A 2 5.98 -14.31 -4.68
C VAL A 2 4.55 -14.87 -4.74
N LEU A 3 4.02 -15.33 -3.63
CA LEU A 3 2.66 -15.85 -3.56
C LEU A 3 1.62 -14.76 -3.84
N ALA A 4 1.83 -13.58 -3.28
CA ALA A 4 0.95 -12.43 -3.50
C ALA A 4 0.99 -11.96 -4.95
N GLU A 5 2.17 -11.89 -5.56
CA GLU A 5 2.32 -11.52 -6.97
C GLU A 5 1.59 -12.48 -7.90
N LYS A 6 1.70 -13.79 -7.66
CA LYS A 6 0.97 -14.80 -8.42
C LYS A 6 -0.54 -14.68 -8.27
N MET A 7 -1.00 -14.38 -7.07
CA MET A 7 -2.42 -14.15 -6.83
C MET A 7 -2.93 -12.92 -7.60
N LEU A 8 -2.13 -11.86 -7.68
CA LEU A 8 -2.48 -10.66 -8.44
C LEU A 8 -2.54 -10.89 -9.94
N GLU A 9 -1.67 -11.76 -10.48
CA GLU A 9 -1.69 -12.13 -11.89
C GLU A 9 -2.97 -12.87 -12.30
N ASN A 10 -3.60 -13.55 -11.36
CA ASN A 10 -4.81 -14.35 -11.59
C ASN A 10 -6.11 -13.64 -11.19
N LEU A 11 -6.07 -12.32 -11.01
CA LEU A 11 -7.27 -11.55 -10.70
C LEU A 11 -8.27 -11.58 -11.84
N HIS A 12 -9.56 -11.49 -11.47
CA HIS A 12 -10.64 -11.38 -12.44
C HIS A 12 -10.46 -10.12 -13.31
N SER A 13 -11.00 -10.16 -14.54
CA SER A 13 -10.89 -9.04 -15.49
C SER A 13 -11.48 -7.71 -15.01
N THR A 14 -12.33 -7.73 -13.97
CA THR A 14 -12.88 -6.52 -13.35
C THR A 14 -11.90 -5.83 -12.40
N HIS A 15 -10.77 -6.46 -12.10
CA HIS A 15 -9.74 -5.96 -11.19
C HIS A 15 -8.45 -5.68 -11.95
N SER A 16 -7.75 -4.66 -11.53
CA SER A 16 -6.37 -4.39 -11.93
C SER A 16 -5.47 -4.42 -10.70
N SER A 17 -4.18 -4.53 -10.91
CA SER A 17 -3.21 -4.56 -9.82
C SER A 17 -2.14 -3.50 -10.00
N LEU A 18 -1.65 -3.00 -8.87
CA LEU A 18 -0.51 -2.10 -8.79
C LEU A 18 0.44 -2.66 -7.73
N ILE A 19 1.69 -2.87 -8.10
CA ILE A 19 2.73 -3.33 -7.17
C ILE A 19 3.62 -2.14 -6.83
N VAL A 20 3.73 -1.85 -5.54
CA VAL A 20 4.56 -0.76 -5.01
C VAL A 20 5.61 -1.36 -4.09
N ASN A 21 6.88 -1.12 -4.40
CA ASN A 21 7.99 -1.57 -3.57
C ASN A 21 8.50 -0.41 -2.71
N PHE A 22 8.35 -0.53 -1.40
CA PHE A 22 8.86 0.47 -0.48
C PHE A 22 10.36 0.25 -0.22
N SER A 23 11.07 1.35 -0.02
CA SER A 23 12.48 1.37 0.36
C SER A 23 12.68 2.34 1.51
N SER A 24 13.90 2.37 2.05
CA SER A 24 14.24 3.34 3.10
C SER A 24 14.14 4.79 2.62
N ALA A 25 14.24 5.03 1.32
CA ALA A 25 14.14 6.36 0.71
C ALA A 25 12.72 6.72 0.25
N THR A 26 11.74 5.84 0.40
CA THR A 26 10.36 6.11 0.00
C THR A 26 9.76 7.23 0.85
N THR A 27 9.19 8.23 0.20
CA THR A 27 8.53 9.37 0.85
C THR A 27 7.00 9.27 0.70
N SER A 28 6.26 10.02 1.52
CA SER A 28 4.81 10.10 1.37
C SER A 28 4.42 10.67 0.00
N ASN A 29 5.21 11.61 -0.51
CA ASN A 29 4.98 12.20 -1.83
C ASN A 29 5.14 11.19 -2.94
N SER A 30 6.21 10.40 -2.94
CA SER A 30 6.44 9.37 -3.95
C SER A 30 5.37 8.27 -3.91
N CYS A 31 4.95 7.86 -2.72
CA CYS A 31 3.86 6.91 -2.53
C CYS A 31 2.55 7.43 -3.13
N GLN A 32 2.20 8.66 -2.82
CA GLN A 32 1.00 9.32 -3.35
C GLN A 32 1.03 9.41 -4.88
N GLU A 33 2.15 9.84 -5.45
CA GLU A 33 2.32 9.97 -6.90
C GLU A 33 2.19 8.64 -7.64
N ILE A 34 2.77 7.56 -7.10
CA ILE A 34 2.67 6.23 -7.69
C ILE A 34 1.22 5.77 -7.75
N ILE A 35 0.48 5.94 -6.67
CA ILE A 35 -0.93 5.53 -6.61
C ILE A 35 -1.79 6.42 -7.51
N GLU A 36 -1.61 7.73 -7.47
CA GLU A 36 -2.35 8.66 -8.33
C GLU A 36 -2.08 8.45 -9.81
N GLY A 37 -0.86 8.02 -10.16
CA GLY A 37 -0.50 7.67 -11.53
C GLY A 37 -1.30 6.51 -12.12
N SER A 38 -1.89 5.67 -11.28
CA SER A 38 -2.75 4.55 -11.68
C SER A 38 -4.25 4.91 -11.65
N MET A 39 -4.57 6.16 -11.36
CA MET A 39 -5.94 6.63 -11.19
C MET A 39 -6.32 7.59 -12.30
N GLU A 40 -7.62 7.66 -12.59
CA GLU A 40 -8.20 8.67 -13.46
C GLU A 40 -9.24 9.48 -12.71
N LYS A 41 -9.49 10.69 -13.17
CA LYS A 41 -10.50 11.56 -12.59
C LYS A 41 -11.89 11.07 -12.99
N ARG A 42 -12.71 10.71 -12.02
CA ARG A 42 -14.10 10.26 -12.25
C ARG A 42 -15.11 11.39 -12.11
N SER A 43 -14.89 12.29 -11.17
CA SER A 43 -15.72 13.48 -10.95
C SER A 43 -14.86 14.58 -10.33
N LYS A 44 -15.47 15.66 -9.87
CA LYS A 44 -14.76 16.86 -9.42
C LYS A 44 -13.64 16.58 -8.40
N ASP A 45 -13.89 15.71 -7.42
CA ASP A 45 -12.96 15.40 -6.33
C ASP A 45 -12.73 13.89 -6.16
N LYS A 46 -13.24 13.08 -7.09
CA LYS A 46 -13.20 11.62 -6.99
C LYS A 46 -12.29 11.04 -8.06
N TYR A 47 -11.40 10.15 -7.66
CA TYR A 47 -10.43 9.46 -8.50
C TYR A 47 -10.59 7.96 -8.31
N GLY A 48 -10.33 7.21 -9.36
CA GLY A 48 -10.40 5.76 -9.29
C GLY A 48 -9.69 5.11 -10.47
N PRO A 49 -9.57 3.77 -10.48
CA PRO A 49 -8.92 3.05 -11.56
C PRO A 49 -9.62 3.27 -12.91
N PRO A 50 -8.86 3.26 -14.03
CA PRO A 50 -9.44 3.40 -15.36
C PRO A 50 -10.44 2.28 -15.70
N GLY A 51 -11.43 2.61 -16.52
CA GLY A 51 -12.39 1.63 -17.02
C GLY A 51 -13.40 1.11 -16.00
N GLY A 52 -13.58 1.81 -14.87
CA GLY A 52 -14.50 1.37 -13.82
C GLY A 52 -14.08 0.12 -13.08
N LYS A 53 -12.83 -0.31 -13.23
CA LYS A 53 -12.28 -1.47 -12.54
C LYS A 53 -11.97 -1.15 -11.07
N GLN A 54 -11.76 -2.19 -10.28
CA GLN A 54 -11.22 -2.06 -8.93
C GLN A 54 -9.71 -2.30 -8.98
N LEU A 55 -8.97 -1.54 -8.19
CA LEU A 55 -7.51 -1.66 -8.08
C LEU A 55 -7.13 -2.39 -6.80
N VAL A 56 -6.32 -3.43 -6.92
CA VAL A 56 -5.63 -4.02 -5.76
C VAL A 56 -4.22 -3.45 -5.73
N CYS A 57 -3.95 -2.60 -4.74
CA CYS A 57 -2.64 -2.02 -4.52
C CYS A 57 -1.87 -2.90 -3.55
N PHE A 58 -0.84 -3.57 -4.04
CA PHE A 58 0.04 -4.40 -3.23
C PHE A 58 1.31 -3.64 -2.90
N VAL A 59 1.58 -3.45 -1.61
CA VAL A 59 2.78 -2.78 -1.12
C VAL A 59 3.72 -3.82 -0.52
N ASP A 60 4.88 -3.97 -1.13
CA ASP A 60 5.92 -4.86 -0.64
C ASP A 60 6.91 -4.08 0.23
N ASP A 61 7.51 -4.74 1.21
CA ASP A 61 8.41 -4.13 2.19
C ASP A 61 7.78 -2.92 2.90
N PHE A 62 6.57 -3.11 3.41
CA PHE A 62 5.75 -2.05 4.00
C PHE A 62 6.43 -1.31 5.15
N ASN A 63 7.30 -1.96 5.89
CA ASN A 63 8.00 -1.40 7.05
C ASN A 63 9.43 -0.89 6.74
N MET A 64 9.80 -0.77 5.46
CA MET A 64 11.12 -0.28 5.05
C MET A 64 11.31 1.24 5.14
N PRO A 65 10.30 2.10 4.91
CA PRO A 65 10.52 3.54 4.96
C PRO A 65 11.08 4.00 6.32
N ARG A 66 11.96 4.98 6.26
CA ARG A 66 12.60 5.54 7.47
C ARG A 66 11.57 6.27 8.32
N LYS A 67 11.74 6.16 9.63
CA LYS A 67 11.01 6.99 10.59
C LYS A 67 11.55 8.41 10.55
N ASP A 68 10.64 9.38 10.71
CA ASP A 68 11.02 10.78 10.85
C ASP A 68 11.47 11.08 12.30
N LEU A 69 11.72 12.36 12.59
CA LEU A 69 12.15 12.81 13.92
C LEU A 69 11.13 12.50 15.03
N PHE A 70 9.87 12.31 14.67
CA PHE A 70 8.78 11.99 15.59
C PHE A 70 8.46 10.51 15.67
N GLY A 71 9.24 9.67 15.03
CA GLY A 71 9.04 8.22 15.02
C GLY A 71 7.96 7.71 14.10
N SER A 72 7.39 8.55 13.23
CA SER A 72 6.42 8.12 12.20
C SER A 72 7.10 7.76 10.88
N GLN A 73 6.43 6.92 10.12
CA GLN A 73 6.84 6.58 8.76
C GLN A 73 5.88 7.27 7.79
N PRO A 74 6.28 8.38 7.14
CA PRO A 74 5.35 9.20 6.35
C PRO A 74 4.58 8.45 5.25
N PRO A 75 5.16 7.52 4.47
CA PRO A 75 4.38 6.76 3.49
C PRO A 75 3.27 5.92 4.11
N LEU A 76 3.50 5.34 5.28
CA LEU A 76 2.50 4.55 6.00
C LEU A 76 1.37 5.43 6.52
N GLU A 77 1.71 6.64 6.97
CA GLU A 77 0.72 7.60 7.48
C GLU A 77 -0.21 8.09 6.38
N ILE A 78 0.27 8.31 5.15
CA ILE A 78 -0.60 8.70 4.04
C ILE A 78 -1.57 7.56 3.66
N LEU A 79 -1.13 6.32 3.71
CA LEU A 79 -1.99 5.16 3.46
C LEU A 79 -3.02 4.98 4.59
N ARG A 80 -2.64 5.22 5.84
CA ARG A 80 -3.58 5.23 6.95
C ARG A 80 -4.64 6.32 6.79
N GLN A 81 -4.25 7.50 6.36
CA GLN A 81 -5.19 8.58 6.08
C GLN A 81 -6.22 8.16 5.03
N TRP A 82 -5.77 7.48 3.98
CA TRP A 82 -6.69 6.94 2.97
C TRP A 82 -7.64 5.90 3.56
N VAL A 83 -7.16 4.98 4.39
CA VAL A 83 -8.01 3.96 5.03
C VAL A 83 -9.06 4.59 5.93
N ASP A 84 -8.69 5.63 6.68
CA ASP A 84 -9.57 6.29 7.65
C ASP A 84 -10.58 7.24 6.98
N TYR A 85 -10.18 7.97 5.95
CA TYR A 85 -10.96 9.07 5.38
C TYR A 85 -11.27 8.90 3.90
N GLY A 86 -10.79 7.86 3.26
CA GLY A 86 -11.05 7.57 1.86
C GLY A 86 -10.26 8.39 0.85
N GLY A 87 -9.27 9.16 1.28
CA GLY A 87 -8.51 9.99 0.37
C GLY A 87 -7.38 10.75 1.04
N TRP A 88 -6.82 11.70 0.32
CA TRP A 88 -5.75 12.59 0.78
C TRP A 88 -5.80 13.94 0.05
N TYR A 89 -4.94 14.86 0.47
CA TYR A 89 -4.85 16.18 -0.15
C TYR A 89 -3.94 16.15 -1.38
N ASP A 90 -4.36 16.85 -2.43
CA ASP A 90 -3.48 17.23 -3.53
C ASP A 90 -2.44 18.22 -3.01
N ARG A 91 -1.17 17.87 -3.15
CA ARG A 91 -0.08 18.68 -2.61
C ARG A 91 0.11 20.01 -3.31
N GLY A 92 -0.25 20.10 -4.59
CA GLY A 92 -0.12 21.34 -5.36
C GLY A 92 -1.20 22.36 -5.07
N ARG A 93 -2.44 21.91 -4.89
CA ARG A 93 -3.61 22.78 -4.75
C ARG A 93 -4.26 22.72 -3.37
N CYS A 94 -3.79 21.83 -2.49
CA CYS A 94 -4.35 21.57 -1.16
C CYS A 94 -5.85 21.21 -1.21
N LEU A 95 -6.31 20.60 -2.28
CA LEU A 95 -7.67 20.13 -2.46
C LEU A 95 -7.75 18.64 -2.10
N TRP A 96 -8.85 18.26 -1.45
CA TRP A 96 -9.08 16.87 -1.08
C TRP A 96 -9.43 16.05 -2.32
N ARG A 97 -8.80 14.87 -2.43
CA ARG A 97 -9.08 13.87 -3.46
C ARG A 97 -9.55 12.59 -2.82
N PHE A 98 -10.75 12.14 -3.16
CA PHE A 98 -11.22 10.82 -2.77
C PHE A 98 -10.68 9.78 -3.73
N ILE A 99 -10.05 8.74 -3.19
CA ILE A 99 -9.55 7.61 -3.97
C ILE A 99 -10.54 6.46 -3.78
N GLN A 100 -11.24 6.11 -4.85
CA GLN A 100 -12.30 5.10 -4.84
C GLN A 100 -11.84 3.81 -5.50
N ASP A 101 -12.52 2.71 -5.16
CA ASP A 101 -12.31 1.39 -5.76
C ASP A 101 -10.87 0.90 -5.67
N MET A 102 -10.20 1.21 -4.57
CA MET A 102 -8.87 0.71 -4.25
C MET A 102 -8.94 -0.21 -3.03
N GLN A 103 -8.27 -1.32 -3.12
CA GLN A 103 -8.05 -2.25 -2.02
C GLN A 103 -6.57 -2.33 -1.73
N LEU A 104 -6.20 -2.23 -0.46
CA LEU A 104 -4.81 -2.23 -0.05
C LEU A 104 -4.43 -3.59 0.53
N MET A 105 -3.35 -4.15 0.00
CA MET A 105 -2.73 -5.36 0.50
C MET A 105 -1.25 -5.09 0.72
N VAL A 106 -0.72 -5.47 1.88
CA VAL A 106 0.67 -5.17 2.23
C VAL A 106 1.41 -6.45 2.65
N SER A 107 2.71 -6.44 2.44
CA SER A 107 3.62 -7.49 2.87
C SER A 107 4.83 -6.84 3.54
N MET A 108 5.30 -7.43 4.63
CA MET A 108 6.48 -6.94 5.33
C MET A 108 7.26 -8.09 5.97
N GLY A 109 8.56 -7.90 6.11
CA GLY A 109 9.41 -8.80 6.89
C GLY A 109 9.38 -8.46 8.38
N PRO A 110 9.98 -9.32 9.22
CA PRO A 110 10.10 -9.04 10.64
C PRO A 110 10.96 -7.80 10.88
N PRO A 111 10.78 -7.10 12.04
CA PRO A 111 11.63 -5.96 12.39
C PRO A 111 13.11 -6.34 12.48
N GLY A 112 13.99 -5.41 12.08
CA GLY A 112 15.43 -5.60 12.02
C GLY A 112 15.94 -5.56 10.59
N GLY A 113 17.26 -5.44 10.41
CA GLY A 113 17.87 -5.38 9.08
C GLY A 113 17.37 -4.22 8.21
N GLY A 114 17.14 -3.06 8.80
CA GLY A 114 16.59 -1.89 8.12
C GLY A 114 15.06 -1.82 8.11
N ARG A 115 14.38 -2.83 8.62
CA ARG A 115 12.92 -2.86 8.75
C ARG A 115 12.49 -2.37 10.12
N ALA A 116 11.55 -1.43 10.15
CA ALA A 116 11.03 -0.83 11.36
C ALA A 116 9.88 -1.64 11.96
N VAL A 117 9.60 -1.40 13.25
CA VAL A 117 8.35 -1.82 13.87
C VAL A 117 7.30 -0.77 13.53
N ILE A 118 6.25 -1.16 12.84
CA ILE A 118 5.18 -0.23 12.49
C ILE A 118 4.32 0.07 13.72
N SER A 119 3.74 1.27 13.78
CA SER A 119 2.94 1.70 14.92
C SER A 119 1.66 0.86 15.05
N GLU A 120 1.20 0.69 16.28
CA GLU A 120 -0.07 0.00 16.55
C GLU A 120 -1.26 0.67 15.87
N ARG A 121 -1.21 1.99 15.72
CA ARG A 121 -2.24 2.77 15.04
C ARG A 121 -2.40 2.35 13.59
N ILE A 122 -1.29 2.04 12.90
CA ILE A 122 -1.31 1.53 11.53
C ILE A 122 -1.73 0.06 11.53
N GLN A 123 -1.16 -0.76 12.41
CA GLN A 123 -1.49 -2.19 12.50
C GLN A 123 -2.98 -2.43 12.72
N SER A 124 -3.64 -1.60 13.52
CA SER A 124 -5.06 -1.73 13.83
C SER A 124 -5.99 -1.60 12.61
N ARG A 125 -5.48 -1.05 11.50
CA ARG A 125 -6.25 -0.87 10.25
C ARG A 125 -6.19 -2.08 9.34
N PHE A 126 -5.38 -3.10 9.65
CA PHE A 126 -5.18 -4.27 8.81
C PHE A 126 -5.56 -5.55 9.53
N ASN A 127 -6.01 -6.52 8.77
CA ASN A 127 -6.11 -7.90 9.21
C ASN A 127 -4.74 -8.55 9.04
N MET A 128 -4.08 -8.86 10.15
CA MET A 128 -2.72 -9.39 10.15
C MET A 128 -2.73 -10.90 10.01
N ILE A 129 -1.96 -11.40 9.04
CA ILE A 129 -1.72 -12.84 8.87
C ILE A 129 -0.21 -13.05 8.99
N ASN A 130 0.18 -13.94 9.89
CA ASN A 130 1.59 -14.27 10.10
C ASN A 130 1.94 -15.53 9.33
N PHE A 131 2.92 -15.42 8.43
CA PHE A 131 3.50 -16.57 7.73
C PHE A 131 4.84 -16.89 8.36
N THR A 132 4.93 -18.06 8.99
CA THR A 132 6.20 -18.56 9.50
C THR A 132 7.06 -19.07 8.36
N GLN A 133 8.38 -19.09 8.58
CA GLN A 133 9.30 -19.64 7.60
C GLN A 133 8.98 -21.12 7.36
N SER A 134 8.86 -21.50 6.08
CA SER A 134 8.57 -22.88 5.71
C SER A 134 9.72 -23.80 6.06
N ALA A 135 9.40 -24.97 6.61
CA ALA A 135 10.36 -26.03 6.78
C ALA A 135 10.75 -26.65 5.43
N ASP A 136 11.92 -27.26 5.31
CA ASP A 136 12.40 -27.87 4.05
C ASP A 136 11.40 -28.84 3.44
N GLN A 137 10.65 -29.55 4.28
CA GLN A 137 9.63 -30.49 3.82
C GLN A 137 8.39 -29.80 3.19
N GLU A 138 8.13 -28.56 3.56
CA GLU A 138 7.01 -27.78 3.05
C GLU A 138 7.36 -27.06 1.74
N THR A 139 8.64 -26.83 1.48
CA THR A 139 9.10 -26.14 0.28
C THR A 139 9.17 -27.03 -0.95
N ASN A 140 9.02 -28.35 -0.79
CA ASN A 140 9.09 -29.36 -1.87
C ASN A 140 7.73 -29.68 -2.52
N PHE A 141 6.73 -28.88 -2.33
CA PHE A 141 5.42 -29.04 -2.97
C PHE A 141 5.42 -28.57 -4.40
#